data_269434202222ab96c24c47aac6da32ab
#
_entry.id   269434202222ab96c24c47aac6da32ab
#
_cell.length_a   1.000
_cell.length_b   1.000
_cell.length_c   1.000
_cell.angle_alpha   90.00
_cell.angle_beta   90.00
_cell.angle_gamma   90.00
#
_symmetry.space_group_name_H-M   'P 1'
#
loop_
_entity.id
_entity.type
_entity.pdbx_description
1 polymer ?
#
loop_
_entity_poly.entity_id
_entity_poly.type
_entity_poly.pdbx_seq_one_letter_code
_entity_poly.pdbx_strand_id
1 'polypeptide(L)'
;MPSAELVIVAFVGLALLASVISSKTKTPYTLLLVLLGMLLATSSVSSILGVDLINDQLVGGGLFVVLVLPPLLFETTINMKAEAFASVSRPALLLATLGVVVATLVGGVLLWRLAALPIYPAFLFAALIAPTDVATVLEIFKRVGVPERLATLLETEAVFNDATGILVFASILASFSTSAPS
;
A
#
# COMPACT_ATOMS: atom_id res chain seq x y z
N MET A 1 18.04 23.88 -2.33
CA MET A 1 16.95 22.90 -2.23
C MET A 1 16.09 23.07 -3.48
N PRO A 2 15.78 22.02 -4.23
CA PRO A 2 14.85 22.14 -5.36
C PRO A 2 13.51 22.63 -4.85
N SER A 3 12.83 23.48 -5.62
CA SER A 3 11.50 23.95 -5.25
C SER A 3 10.53 22.74 -5.25
N ALA A 4 9.53 22.76 -4.38
CA ALA A 4 8.50 21.70 -4.31
C ALA A 4 7.87 21.45 -5.70
N GLU A 5 7.76 22.48 -6.52
CA GLU A 5 7.29 22.41 -7.90
C GLU A 5 8.16 21.52 -8.79
N LEU A 6 9.48 21.62 -8.66
CA LEU A 6 10.43 20.82 -9.45
C LEU A 6 10.33 19.33 -9.06
N VAL A 7 10.15 19.05 -7.79
CA VAL A 7 9.93 17.67 -7.27
C VAL A 7 8.64 17.11 -7.84
N ILE A 8 7.54 17.85 -7.79
CA ILE A 8 6.25 17.42 -8.36
C ILE A 8 6.35 17.15 -9.85
N VAL A 9 6.99 18.05 -10.61
CA VAL A 9 7.20 17.90 -12.06
C VAL A 9 8.04 16.66 -12.35
N ALA A 10 9.09 16.39 -11.56
CA ALA A 10 9.91 15.19 -11.70
C ALA A 10 9.11 13.90 -11.45
N PHE A 11 8.29 13.85 -10.40
CA PHE A 11 7.43 12.69 -10.10
C PHE A 11 6.37 12.47 -11.20
N VAL A 12 5.74 13.52 -11.68
CA VAL A 12 4.78 13.44 -12.80
C VAL A 12 5.48 12.96 -14.07
N GLY A 13 6.66 13.48 -14.38
CA GLY A 13 7.47 13.05 -15.53
C GLY A 13 7.83 11.56 -15.46
N LEU A 14 8.22 11.07 -14.27
CA LEU A 14 8.52 9.65 -14.04
C LEU A 14 7.27 8.77 -14.16
N ALA A 15 6.13 9.23 -13.65
CA ALA A 15 4.86 8.52 -13.78
C ALA A 15 4.45 8.39 -15.26
N LEU A 16 4.62 9.45 -16.06
CA LEU A 16 4.37 9.43 -17.50
C LEU A 16 5.33 8.48 -18.23
N LEU A 17 6.63 8.51 -17.89
CA LEU A 17 7.62 7.57 -18.43
C LEU A 17 7.25 6.12 -18.10
N ALA A 18 6.88 5.82 -16.86
CA ALA A 18 6.42 4.50 -16.45
C ALA A 18 5.18 4.06 -17.24
N SER A 19 4.24 4.96 -17.49
CA SER A 19 3.04 4.71 -18.30
C SER A 19 3.39 4.33 -19.74
N VAL A 20 4.28 5.08 -20.38
CA VAL A 20 4.73 4.79 -21.75
C VAL A 20 5.48 3.46 -21.83
N ILE A 21 6.34 3.16 -20.86
CA ILE A 21 7.08 1.89 -20.80
C ILE A 21 6.11 0.73 -20.58
N SER A 22 5.18 0.86 -19.63
CA SER A 22 4.15 -0.12 -19.34
C SER A 22 3.33 -0.49 -20.57
N SER A 23 2.90 0.50 -21.35
CA SER A 23 2.13 0.29 -22.56
C SER A 23 2.90 -0.48 -23.65
N LYS A 24 4.21 -0.30 -23.73
CA LYS A 24 5.07 -0.98 -24.71
C LYS A 24 5.51 -2.37 -24.29
N THR A 25 5.83 -2.53 -23.00
CA THR A 25 6.42 -3.79 -22.48
C THR A 25 5.37 -4.76 -21.93
N LYS A 26 4.10 -4.33 -21.81
CA LYS A 26 3.01 -5.07 -21.15
C LYS A 26 3.32 -5.41 -19.67
N THR A 27 4.25 -4.69 -19.07
CA THR A 27 4.60 -4.82 -17.65
C THR A 27 3.60 -4.04 -16.81
N PRO A 28 3.17 -4.53 -15.64
CA PRO A 28 2.29 -3.77 -14.75
C PRO A 28 2.87 -2.41 -14.39
N TYR A 29 2.07 -1.36 -14.52
CA TYR A 29 2.48 0.03 -14.28
C TYR A 29 3.02 0.24 -12.85
N THR A 30 2.35 -0.35 -11.86
CA THR A 30 2.75 -0.30 -10.45
C THR A 30 4.14 -0.87 -10.20
N LEU A 31 4.49 -1.98 -10.85
CA LEU A 31 5.83 -2.57 -10.76
C LEU A 31 6.91 -1.62 -11.28
N LEU A 32 6.65 -0.96 -12.41
CA LEU A 32 7.60 0.03 -12.97
C LEU A 32 7.77 1.23 -12.05
N LEU A 33 6.71 1.71 -11.42
CA LEU A 33 6.79 2.80 -10.44
C LEU A 33 7.62 2.42 -9.22
N VAL A 34 7.45 1.21 -8.70
CA VAL A 34 8.27 0.71 -7.58
C VAL A 34 9.73 0.63 -7.96
N LEU A 35 10.05 0.05 -9.12
CA LEU A 35 11.43 -0.05 -9.60
C LEU A 35 12.07 1.33 -9.82
N LEU A 36 11.34 2.28 -10.41
CA LEU A 36 11.80 3.66 -10.57
C LEU A 36 11.99 4.36 -9.23
N GLY A 37 11.07 4.16 -8.28
CA GLY A 37 11.19 4.67 -6.92
C GLY A 37 12.44 4.12 -6.20
N MET A 38 12.70 2.81 -6.32
CA MET A 38 13.90 2.18 -5.76
C MET A 38 15.19 2.75 -6.39
N LEU A 39 15.20 2.97 -7.70
CA LEU A 39 16.35 3.59 -8.39
C LEU A 39 16.58 5.02 -7.90
N LEU A 40 15.51 5.81 -7.73
CA LEU A 40 15.60 7.18 -7.20
C LEU A 40 16.07 7.23 -5.76
N ALA A 41 15.70 6.23 -4.95
CA ALA A 41 16.09 6.14 -3.54
C ALA A 41 17.60 5.81 -3.36
N THR A 42 18.30 5.42 -4.42
CA THR A 42 19.75 5.21 -4.31
C THR A 42 20.47 6.53 -4.06
N SER A 43 21.43 6.54 -3.13
CA SER A 43 22.18 7.73 -2.72
C SER A 43 22.86 8.47 -3.89
N SER A 44 23.23 7.75 -4.94
CA SER A 44 23.85 8.33 -6.13
C SER A 44 22.88 9.16 -6.96
N VAL A 45 21.63 8.73 -7.10
CA VAL A 45 20.61 9.44 -7.88
C VAL A 45 20.00 10.58 -7.08
N SER A 46 19.75 10.38 -5.79
CA SER A 46 19.23 11.43 -4.91
C SER A 46 20.20 12.61 -4.79
N SER A 47 21.51 12.35 -4.73
CA SER A 47 22.53 13.40 -4.69
C SER A 47 22.65 14.18 -6.01
N ILE A 48 22.47 13.52 -7.17
CA ILE A 48 22.49 14.17 -8.49
C ILE A 48 21.25 15.07 -8.67
N LEU A 49 20.11 14.64 -8.18
CA LEU A 49 18.85 15.40 -8.27
C LEU A 49 18.72 16.47 -7.18
N GLY A 50 19.63 16.50 -6.19
CA GLY A 50 19.57 17.42 -5.06
C GLY A 50 18.31 17.24 -4.20
N VAL A 51 17.69 16.07 -4.28
CA VAL A 51 16.44 15.75 -3.56
C VAL A 51 16.76 14.73 -2.48
N ASP A 52 16.78 15.16 -1.23
CA ASP A 52 16.73 14.25 -0.09
C ASP A 52 15.33 13.65 -0.02
N LEU A 53 15.08 12.59 -0.81
CA LEU A 53 13.80 11.87 -0.86
C LEU A 53 13.45 11.20 0.46
N ILE A 54 14.43 11.06 1.35
CA ILE A 54 14.31 10.45 2.67
C ILE A 54 14.22 11.52 3.78
N ASN A 55 14.19 12.80 3.41
CA ASN A 55 14.07 13.83 4.43
C ASN A 55 12.69 13.74 5.09
N ASP A 56 12.72 13.52 6.39
CA ASP A 56 11.65 13.20 7.34
C ASP A 56 10.37 14.05 7.18
N GLN A 57 10.45 15.23 6.61
CA GLN A 57 9.33 16.16 6.52
C GLN A 57 8.38 15.92 5.34
N LEU A 58 8.85 15.37 4.23
CA LEU A 58 8.00 15.10 3.06
C LEU A 58 7.35 13.70 3.11
N VAL A 59 8.10 12.71 3.56
CA VAL A 59 7.61 11.31 3.61
C VAL A 59 7.18 10.92 5.02
N GLY A 60 7.90 11.36 6.05
CA GLY A 60 7.61 11.06 7.47
C GLY A 60 6.57 11.98 8.11
N GLY A 61 6.33 13.17 7.55
CA GLY A 61 5.52 14.22 8.17
C GLY A 61 4.00 14.05 8.17
N GLY A 62 3.47 12.90 7.79
CA GLY A 62 2.01 12.68 7.73
C GLY A 62 1.31 13.46 6.60
N LEU A 63 1.96 14.48 6.02
CA LEU A 63 1.39 15.29 4.95
C LEU A 63 1.09 14.45 3.70
N PHE A 64 2.00 13.54 3.35
CA PHE A 64 1.81 12.60 2.24
C PHE A 64 0.58 11.72 2.48
N VAL A 65 0.44 11.18 3.68
CA VAL A 65 -0.71 10.34 4.06
C VAL A 65 -2.01 11.13 3.98
N VAL A 66 -2.02 12.36 4.51
CA VAL A 66 -3.22 13.23 4.52
C VAL A 66 -3.60 13.72 3.12
N LEU A 67 -2.64 13.98 2.24
CA LEU A 67 -2.91 14.49 0.88
C LEU A 67 -3.20 13.40 -0.14
N VAL A 68 -2.57 12.23 -0.03
CA VAL A 68 -2.64 11.17 -1.05
C VAL A 68 -3.70 10.14 -0.70
N LEU A 69 -3.79 9.73 0.56
CA LEU A 69 -4.66 8.63 0.97
C LEU A 69 -6.15 8.95 0.84
N PRO A 70 -6.67 10.13 1.25
CA PRO A 70 -8.08 10.45 1.08
C PRO A 70 -8.54 10.53 -0.37
N PRO A 71 -7.83 11.18 -1.32
CA PRO A 71 -8.20 11.14 -2.74
C PRO A 71 -8.20 9.73 -3.33
N LEU A 72 -7.22 8.89 -2.96
CA LEU A 72 -7.12 7.51 -3.44
C LEU A 72 -8.31 6.67 -2.98
N LEU A 73 -8.65 6.74 -1.69
CA LEU A 73 -9.82 6.05 -1.13
C LEU A 73 -11.13 6.58 -1.73
N PHE A 74 -11.22 7.90 -1.94
CA PHE A 74 -12.39 8.52 -2.54
C PHE A 74 -12.59 8.08 -3.98
N GLU A 75 -11.52 8.03 -4.79
CA GLU A 75 -11.56 7.56 -6.18
C GLU A 75 -12.07 6.12 -6.25
N THR A 76 -11.52 5.24 -5.42
CA THR A 76 -11.96 3.84 -5.36
C THR A 76 -13.43 3.73 -4.95
N THR A 77 -13.85 4.47 -3.94
CA THR A 77 -15.21 4.38 -3.39
C THR A 77 -16.26 4.97 -4.32
N ILE A 78 -15.98 6.11 -4.99
CA ILE A 78 -16.98 6.79 -5.85
C ILE A 78 -17.29 6.00 -7.12
N ASN A 79 -16.34 5.18 -7.59
CA ASN A 79 -16.51 4.36 -8.76
C ASN A 79 -17.25 3.04 -8.46
N MET A 80 -17.47 2.70 -7.18
CA MET A 80 -18.18 1.49 -6.78
C MET A 80 -19.70 1.68 -6.91
N LYS A 81 -20.35 0.74 -7.58
CA LYS A 81 -21.82 0.70 -7.65
C LYS A 81 -22.39 0.28 -6.28
N ALA A 82 -23.23 1.13 -5.68
CA ALA A 82 -23.79 0.89 -4.34
C ALA A 82 -24.51 -0.48 -4.20
N GLU A 83 -25.21 -0.91 -5.24
CA GLU A 83 -25.92 -2.19 -5.26
C GLU A 83 -24.94 -3.39 -5.26
N ALA A 84 -23.88 -3.31 -6.07
CA ALA A 84 -22.84 -4.31 -6.13
C ALA A 84 -22.08 -4.38 -4.79
N PHE A 85 -21.71 -3.25 -4.21
CA PHE A 85 -21.12 -3.14 -2.89
C PHE A 85 -21.99 -3.78 -1.81
N ALA A 86 -23.29 -3.45 -1.74
CA ALA A 86 -24.22 -4.01 -0.75
C ALA A 86 -24.28 -5.53 -0.82
N SER A 87 -24.19 -6.11 -2.02
CA SER A 87 -24.26 -7.56 -2.22
C SER A 87 -23.05 -8.34 -1.70
N VAL A 88 -21.88 -7.68 -1.57
CA VAL A 88 -20.61 -8.31 -1.17
C VAL A 88 -20.03 -7.73 0.12
N SER A 89 -20.62 -6.69 0.68
CA SER A 89 -20.08 -5.98 1.85
C SER A 89 -19.78 -6.87 3.05
N ARG A 90 -20.70 -7.79 3.40
CA ARG A 90 -20.49 -8.72 4.53
C ARG A 90 -19.30 -9.66 4.33
N PRO A 91 -19.21 -10.43 3.22
CA PRO A 91 -18.06 -11.29 3.00
C PRO A 91 -16.77 -10.48 2.80
N ALA A 92 -16.80 -9.31 2.14
CA ALA A 92 -15.64 -8.44 2.00
C ALA A 92 -15.11 -7.97 3.35
N LEU A 93 -15.99 -7.50 4.25
CA LEU A 93 -15.61 -7.05 5.59
C LEU A 93 -15.01 -8.19 6.42
N LEU A 94 -15.58 -9.40 6.34
CA LEU A 94 -15.04 -10.56 7.04
C LEU A 94 -13.65 -10.92 6.50
N LEU A 95 -13.45 -10.93 5.18
CA LEU A 95 -12.15 -11.19 4.58
C LEU A 95 -11.13 -10.12 4.97
N ALA A 96 -11.48 -8.85 4.87
CA ALA A 96 -10.61 -7.73 5.20
C ALA A 96 -10.20 -7.72 6.67
N THR A 97 -11.11 -8.07 7.59
CA THR A 97 -10.80 -8.06 9.02
C THR A 97 -10.09 -9.34 9.48
N LEU A 98 -10.73 -10.49 9.28
CA LEU A 98 -10.16 -11.77 9.68
C LEU A 98 -8.91 -12.13 8.87
N GLY A 99 -8.92 -11.83 7.56
CA GLY A 99 -7.78 -12.08 6.68
C GLY A 99 -6.53 -11.34 7.15
N VAL A 100 -6.63 -10.04 7.41
CA VAL A 100 -5.51 -9.20 7.90
C VAL A 100 -5.05 -9.67 9.28
N VAL A 101 -5.96 -9.96 10.21
CA VAL A 101 -5.59 -10.44 11.54
C VAL A 101 -4.86 -11.79 11.45
N VAL A 102 -5.41 -12.75 10.70
CA VAL A 102 -4.78 -14.06 10.52
C VAL A 102 -3.44 -13.93 9.80
N ALA A 103 -3.36 -13.14 8.73
CA ALA A 103 -2.11 -12.89 8.02
C ALA A 103 -1.04 -12.27 8.94
N THR A 104 -1.43 -11.30 9.77
CA THR A 104 -0.53 -10.68 10.75
C THR A 104 -0.06 -11.69 11.80
N LEU A 105 -0.95 -12.51 12.34
CA LEU A 105 -0.60 -13.51 13.33
C LEU A 105 0.33 -14.59 12.75
N VAL A 106 -0.02 -15.16 11.62
CA VAL A 106 0.78 -16.19 10.95
C VAL A 106 2.12 -15.63 10.49
N GLY A 107 2.11 -14.49 9.79
CA GLY A 107 3.32 -13.81 9.33
C GLY A 107 4.24 -13.40 10.48
N GLY A 108 3.68 -12.83 11.55
CA GLY A 108 4.43 -12.46 12.75
C GLY A 108 5.09 -13.64 13.42
N VAL A 109 4.38 -14.76 13.59
CA VAL A 109 4.96 -15.99 14.14
C VAL A 109 6.05 -16.57 13.24
N LEU A 110 5.84 -16.58 11.92
CA LEU A 110 6.85 -17.05 10.97
C LEU A 110 8.12 -16.20 11.01
N LEU A 111 7.97 -14.88 11.00
CA LEU A 111 9.12 -13.96 11.09
C LEU A 111 9.86 -14.10 12.42
N TRP A 112 9.13 -14.21 13.51
CA TRP A 112 9.74 -14.44 14.84
C TRP A 112 10.51 -15.75 14.91
N ARG A 113 9.93 -16.86 14.40
CA ARG A 113 10.51 -18.20 14.53
C ARG A 113 11.57 -18.52 13.48
N LEU A 114 11.34 -18.13 12.21
CA LEU A 114 12.19 -18.50 11.09
C LEU A 114 13.23 -17.44 10.75
N ALA A 115 12.87 -16.15 10.84
CA ALA A 115 13.79 -15.05 10.59
C ALA A 115 14.52 -14.55 11.85
N ALA A 116 14.27 -15.17 13.02
CA ALA A 116 14.85 -14.80 14.31
C ALA A 116 14.67 -13.31 14.69
N LEU A 117 13.64 -12.66 14.15
CA LEU A 117 13.32 -11.28 14.49
C LEU A 117 12.74 -11.21 15.92
N PRO A 118 13.01 -10.14 16.69
CA PRO A 118 12.32 -9.93 17.96
C PRO A 118 10.79 -9.90 17.74
N ILE A 119 10.03 -10.35 18.74
CA ILE A 119 8.59 -10.56 18.60
C ILE A 119 7.84 -9.31 18.14
N TYR A 120 8.10 -8.13 18.72
CA TYR A 120 7.41 -6.89 18.35
C TYR A 120 7.70 -6.43 16.92
N PRO A 121 8.97 -6.28 16.47
CA PRO A 121 9.27 -5.99 15.08
C PRO A 121 8.70 -7.01 14.08
N ALA A 122 8.67 -8.30 14.44
CA ALA A 122 8.11 -9.35 13.60
C ALA A 122 6.60 -9.12 13.34
N PHE A 123 5.84 -8.83 14.40
CA PHE A 123 4.40 -8.59 14.27
C PHE A 123 4.09 -7.22 13.65
N LEU A 124 4.87 -6.17 13.95
CA LEU A 124 4.73 -4.88 13.27
C LEU A 124 4.96 -5.00 11.77
N PHE A 125 6.02 -5.70 11.36
CA PHE A 125 6.31 -5.92 9.95
C PHE A 125 5.23 -6.79 9.29
N ALA A 126 4.76 -7.83 9.96
CA ALA A 126 3.65 -8.65 9.47
C ALA A 126 2.36 -7.84 9.28
N ALA A 127 2.01 -6.97 10.23
CA ALA A 127 0.85 -6.09 10.11
C ALA A 127 0.97 -5.08 8.96
N LEU A 128 2.19 -4.60 8.70
CA LEU A 128 2.47 -3.67 7.60
C LEU A 128 2.26 -4.32 6.22
N ILE A 129 2.62 -5.60 6.07
CA ILE A 129 2.53 -6.32 4.79
C ILE A 129 1.24 -7.13 4.63
N ALA A 130 0.41 -7.24 5.69
CA ALA A 130 -0.82 -8.02 5.66
C ALA A 130 -1.89 -7.49 4.70
N PRO A 131 -2.13 -6.15 4.59
CA PRO A 131 -3.01 -5.62 3.57
C PRO A 131 -2.50 -5.92 2.17
N THR A 132 -3.41 -6.26 1.25
CA THR A 132 -3.07 -6.63 -0.13
C THR A 132 -3.61 -5.60 -1.11
N ASP A 133 -2.79 -5.22 -2.10
CA ASP A 133 -3.25 -4.42 -3.24
C ASP A 133 -3.85 -5.31 -4.32
N VAL A 134 -5.07 -5.00 -4.73
CA VAL A 134 -5.80 -5.77 -5.74
C VAL A 134 -5.71 -5.18 -7.14
N ALA A 135 -5.10 -4.01 -7.34
CA ALA A 135 -5.06 -3.33 -8.64
C ALA A 135 -4.53 -4.24 -9.77
N THR A 136 -3.41 -4.92 -9.51
CA THR A 136 -2.83 -5.86 -10.49
C THR A 136 -3.71 -7.08 -10.72
N VAL A 137 -4.36 -7.60 -9.68
CA VAL A 137 -5.27 -8.76 -9.78
C VAL A 137 -6.50 -8.41 -10.59
N LEU A 138 -7.07 -7.22 -10.39
CA LEU A 138 -8.22 -6.73 -11.14
C LEU A 138 -7.92 -6.53 -12.63
N GLU A 139 -6.71 -6.09 -12.96
CA GLU A 139 -6.28 -6.00 -14.36
C GLU A 139 -6.24 -7.39 -15.02
N ILE A 140 -5.74 -8.39 -14.32
CA ILE A 140 -5.76 -9.79 -14.79
C ILE A 140 -7.21 -10.29 -14.90
N PHE A 141 -8.07 -10.00 -13.94
CA PHE A 141 -9.47 -10.41 -13.95
C PHE A 141 -10.23 -9.86 -15.14
N LYS A 142 -10.00 -8.59 -15.50
CA LYS A 142 -10.56 -7.98 -16.73
C LYS A 142 -10.12 -8.71 -18.00
N ARG A 143 -8.89 -9.20 -18.05
CA ARG A 143 -8.36 -9.94 -19.21
C ARG A 143 -8.91 -11.36 -19.32
N VAL A 144 -9.14 -12.02 -18.18
CA VAL A 144 -9.59 -13.43 -18.12
C VAL A 144 -11.12 -13.54 -18.17
N GLY A 145 -11.85 -12.43 -17.95
CA GLY A 145 -13.31 -12.42 -17.95
C GLY A 145 -13.94 -13.02 -16.70
N VAL A 146 -13.37 -12.73 -15.55
CA VAL A 146 -13.88 -13.18 -14.25
C VAL A 146 -15.25 -12.52 -13.94
N PRO A 147 -16.17 -13.20 -13.24
CA PRO A 147 -17.47 -12.64 -12.86
C PRO A 147 -17.33 -11.31 -12.10
N GLU A 148 -18.14 -10.31 -12.48
CA GLU A 148 -18.12 -8.94 -11.90
C GLU A 148 -18.25 -8.98 -10.36
N ARG A 149 -19.06 -9.90 -9.82
CA ARG A 149 -19.23 -10.06 -8.37
C ARG A 149 -17.92 -10.36 -7.64
N LEU A 150 -17.03 -11.16 -8.24
CA LEU A 150 -15.74 -11.49 -7.63
C LEU A 150 -14.78 -10.29 -7.67
N ALA A 151 -14.77 -9.55 -8.78
CA ALA A 151 -14.01 -8.31 -8.89
C ALA A 151 -14.47 -7.29 -7.84
N THR A 152 -15.79 -7.06 -7.73
CA THR A 152 -16.35 -6.15 -6.71
C THR A 152 -16.05 -6.61 -5.27
N LEU A 153 -16.05 -7.93 -5.02
CA LEU A 153 -15.70 -8.47 -3.70
C LEU A 153 -14.27 -8.10 -3.32
N LEU A 154 -13.32 -8.29 -4.24
CA LEU A 154 -11.91 -7.97 -4.00
C LEU A 154 -11.65 -6.45 -3.91
N GLU A 155 -12.30 -5.65 -4.76
CA GLU A 155 -12.23 -4.18 -4.64
C GLU A 155 -12.74 -3.71 -3.28
N THR A 156 -13.88 -4.26 -2.84
CA THR A 156 -14.45 -3.90 -1.54
C THR A 156 -13.56 -4.37 -0.38
N GLU A 157 -13.04 -5.58 -0.47
CA GLU A 157 -12.13 -6.16 0.52
C GLU A 157 -10.88 -5.28 0.69
N ALA A 158 -10.26 -4.86 -0.42
CA ALA A 158 -9.04 -4.04 -0.40
C ALA A 158 -9.24 -2.68 0.30
N VAL A 159 -10.38 -2.02 0.12
CA VAL A 159 -10.67 -0.75 0.83
C VAL A 159 -10.71 -0.95 2.35
N PHE A 160 -11.25 -2.08 2.81
CA PHE A 160 -11.35 -2.35 4.25
C PHE A 160 -10.09 -2.98 4.84
N ASN A 161 -9.31 -3.73 4.06
CA ASN A 161 -8.10 -4.36 4.58
C ASN A 161 -7.02 -3.32 4.92
N ASP A 162 -6.90 -2.24 4.15
CA ASP A 162 -5.99 -1.13 4.43
C ASP A 162 -6.33 -0.48 5.79
N ALA A 163 -7.61 -0.18 6.02
CA ALA A 163 -8.07 0.37 7.29
C ALA A 163 -7.81 -0.61 8.45
N THR A 164 -8.07 -1.90 8.25
CA THR A 164 -7.82 -2.93 9.26
C THR A 164 -6.31 -3.07 9.54
N GLY A 165 -5.47 -3.04 8.51
CA GLY A 165 -4.01 -3.09 8.65
C GLY A 165 -3.47 -1.94 9.49
N ILE A 166 -3.92 -0.72 9.23
CA ILE A 166 -3.55 0.47 10.01
C ILE A 166 -3.97 0.29 11.48
N LEU A 167 -5.18 -0.18 11.75
CA LEU A 167 -5.67 -0.40 13.12
C LEU A 167 -4.87 -1.48 13.84
N VAL A 168 -4.57 -2.60 13.19
CA VAL A 168 -3.78 -3.69 13.76
C VAL A 168 -2.35 -3.22 14.04
N PHE A 169 -1.71 -2.55 13.08
CA PHE A 169 -0.38 -1.97 13.25
C PHE A 169 -0.32 -0.98 14.41
N ALA A 170 -1.25 -0.02 14.45
CA ALA A 170 -1.32 0.98 15.53
C ALA A 170 -1.54 0.33 16.90
N SER A 171 -2.37 -0.73 16.99
CA SER A 171 -2.62 -1.46 18.21
C SER A 171 -1.37 -2.17 18.75
N ILE A 172 -0.60 -2.80 17.85
CA ILE A 172 0.67 -3.45 18.19
C ILE A 172 1.69 -2.39 18.64
N LEU A 173 1.80 -1.28 17.92
CA LEU A 173 2.72 -0.19 18.23
C LEU A 173 2.41 0.45 19.60
N ALA A 174 1.13 0.69 19.89
CA ALA A 174 0.68 1.21 21.19
C ALA A 174 1.01 0.24 22.33
N SER A 175 0.82 -1.06 22.13
CA SER A 175 1.16 -2.09 23.12
C SER A 175 2.65 -2.11 23.44
N PHE A 176 3.50 -1.85 22.44
CA PHE A 176 4.94 -1.76 22.63
C PHE A 176 5.36 -0.54 23.45
N SER A 177 4.79 0.64 23.13
CA SER A 177 5.12 1.89 23.83
C SER A 177 4.70 1.89 25.30
N THR A 178 3.64 1.14 25.65
CA THR A 178 3.21 0.99 27.05
C THR A 178 4.01 -0.07 27.82
N SER A 179 4.68 -0.98 27.14
CA SER A 179 5.46 -2.07 27.73
C SER A 179 6.94 -1.75 27.86
N ALA A 180 7.42 -0.64 27.30
CA ALA A 180 8.81 -0.20 27.47
C ALA A 180 9.00 0.34 28.90
N PRO A 181 9.92 -0.23 29.72
CA PRO A 181 10.22 0.32 31.03
C PRO A 181 10.83 1.72 30.87
N SER A 182 10.28 2.69 31.60
CA SER A 182 10.78 4.05 31.72
C SER A 182 12.18 4.10 32.34
#